data_1b934159bb8215c10d5d6db19a9d2439
#
_entry.id   1b934159bb8215c10d5d6db19a9d2439
#
_cell.length_a   1.000
_cell.length_b   1.000
_cell.length_c   1.000
_cell.angle_alpha   90.00
_cell.angle_beta   90.00
_cell.angle_gamma   90.00
#
_symmetry.space_group_name_H-M   'P 1'
#
loop_
_entity.id
_entity.type
_entity.pdbx_description
1 polymer ?
#
loop_
_entity_poly.entity_id
_entity_poly.type
_entity_poly.pdbx_seq_one_letter_code
_entity_poly.pdbx_strand_id
1 'polypeptide(L)'
;MLTLVLGGAASGKSEYAESLVLRTTGPRYYLATMQVWDAECAARVEKHRKMRAAKQFETMECPLHLDNVRLPARGTALLEDLGNLAANELYDPAGAGENAAKAILHGLESLAAQCENLIVVSNEVFSGGADYAGDTGRYLLALAQVNNAFAARADAVVRVVCGIPVYYKGVEK
;
A
#
# COMPACT_ATOMS: atom_id res chain seq x y z
N MET A 1 5.42 -5.37 13.57
CA MET A 1 4.58 -4.16 13.75
C MET A 1 3.82 -3.85 12.46
N LEU A 2 2.53 -3.53 12.54
CA LEU A 2 1.68 -3.17 11.40
C LEU A 2 1.39 -1.67 11.42
N THR A 3 1.67 -0.97 10.32
CA THR A 3 1.44 0.49 10.21
C THR A 3 0.65 0.81 8.95
N LEU A 4 -0.44 1.56 9.09
CA LEU A 4 -1.20 2.11 7.98
C LEU A 4 -0.87 3.59 7.82
N VAL A 5 -0.43 3.97 6.62
CA VAL A 5 -0.14 5.36 6.27
C VAL A 5 -1.15 5.84 5.23
N LEU A 6 -1.98 6.79 5.61
CA LEU A 6 -3.06 7.37 4.78
C LEU A 6 -2.69 8.77 4.30
N GLY A 7 -3.24 9.18 3.17
CA GLY A 7 -3.13 10.57 2.71
C GLY A 7 -3.69 10.77 1.32
N GLY A 8 -4.00 12.02 0.99
CA GLY A 8 -4.41 12.42 -0.34
C GLY A 8 -3.28 12.40 -1.37
N ALA A 9 -3.59 12.72 -2.62
CA ALA A 9 -2.57 12.90 -3.65
C ALA A 9 -1.55 13.96 -3.23
N ALA A 10 -0.26 13.69 -3.50
CA ALA A 10 0.85 14.59 -3.17
C ALA A 10 0.93 15.03 -1.68
N SER A 11 0.35 14.30 -0.76
CA SER A 11 0.37 14.62 0.68
C SER A 11 1.73 14.39 1.35
N GLY A 12 2.69 13.71 0.68
CA GLY A 12 3.96 13.28 1.27
C GLY A 12 3.89 11.91 1.97
N LYS A 13 2.77 11.16 1.81
CA LYS A 13 2.57 9.87 2.47
C LYS A 13 3.62 8.82 2.08
N SER A 14 4.02 8.76 0.80
CA SER A 14 5.01 7.79 0.31
C SER A 14 6.39 8.07 0.89
N GLU A 15 6.83 9.32 0.88
CA GLU A 15 8.09 9.75 1.49
C GLU A 15 8.12 9.46 2.98
N TYR A 16 7.00 9.72 3.67
CA TYR A 16 6.88 9.42 5.09
C TYR A 16 6.96 7.90 5.35
N ALA A 17 6.22 7.09 4.60
CA ALA A 17 6.24 5.63 4.72
C ALA A 17 7.65 5.06 4.45
N GLU A 18 8.35 5.53 3.41
CA GLU A 18 9.74 5.17 3.16
C GLU A 18 10.64 5.56 4.33
N SER A 19 10.45 6.74 4.94
CA SER A 19 11.23 7.18 6.09
C SER A 19 11.09 6.24 7.29
N LEU A 20 9.89 5.67 7.50
CA LEU A 20 9.66 4.66 8.54
C LEU A 20 10.47 3.39 8.26
N VAL A 21 10.50 2.92 7.00
CA VAL A 21 11.30 1.75 6.61
C VAL A 21 12.79 2.01 6.83
N LEU A 22 13.27 3.21 6.49
CA LEU A 22 14.69 3.56 6.62
C LEU A 22 15.19 3.60 8.07
N ARG A 23 14.28 3.76 9.05
CA ARG A 23 14.60 3.66 10.49
C ARG A 23 14.76 2.22 10.98
N THR A 24 14.35 1.22 10.19
CA THR A 24 14.45 -0.20 10.56
C THR A 24 15.79 -0.80 10.12
N THR A 25 16.19 -1.86 10.80
CA THR A 25 17.35 -2.69 10.43
C THR A 25 16.92 -3.90 9.60
N GLY A 26 17.86 -4.52 8.89
CA GLY A 26 17.62 -5.74 8.12
C GLY A 26 17.14 -5.49 6.69
N PRO A 27 16.64 -6.54 6.02
CA PRO A 27 16.15 -6.46 4.65
C PRO A 27 14.95 -5.52 4.50
N ARG A 28 14.91 -4.79 3.38
CA ARG A 28 13.85 -3.83 3.07
C ARG A 28 13.22 -4.19 1.74
N TYR A 29 11.93 -4.48 1.76
CA TYR A 29 11.16 -4.87 0.58
C TYR A 29 10.20 -3.77 0.19
N TYR A 30 10.14 -3.46 -1.09
CA TYR A 30 9.17 -2.53 -1.66
C TYR A 30 8.25 -3.29 -2.60
N LEU A 31 6.99 -3.46 -2.21
CA LEU A 31 5.97 -4.10 -3.03
C LEU A 31 5.28 -3.02 -3.87
N ALA A 32 5.61 -3.01 -5.16
CA ALA A 32 5.06 -2.05 -6.11
C ALA A 32 3.78 -2.62 -6.73
N THR A 33 2.66 -1.95 -6.52
CA THR A 33 1.35 -2.40 -7.00
C THR A 33 0.92 -1.74 -8.31
N MET A 34 1.68 -0.75 -8.80
CA MET A 34 1.36 -0.05 -10.04
C MET A 34 1.51 -0.98 -11.25
N GLN A 35 0.47 -1.07 -12.06
CA GLN A 35 0.56 -1.70 -13.39
C GLN A 35 1.13 -0.71 -14.41
N VAL A 36 1.92 -1.25 -15.34
CA VAL A 36 2.49 -0.47 -16.44
C VAL A 36 1.58 -0.60 -17.66
N TRP A 37 0.84 0.47 -17.97
CA TRP A 37 -0.10 0.48 -19.11
C TRP A 37 0.49 1.12 -20.37
N ASP A 38 1.50 1.99 -20.24
CA ASP A 38 2.10 2.73 -21.34
C ASP A 38 3.58 3.05 -21.08
N ALA A 39 4.25 3.62 -22.10
CA ALA A 39 5.67 3.96 -22.04
C ALA A 39 5.98 5.06 -21.02
N GLU A 40 5.06 6.00 -20.77
CA GLU A 40 5.23 7.05 -19.77
C GLU A 40 5.18 6.46 -18.36
N CYS A 41 4.24 5.57 -18.09
CA CYS A 41 4.18 4.78 -16.86
C CYS A 41 5.47 3.97 -16.67
N ALA A 42 5.97 3.30 -17.72
CA ALA A 42 7.21 2.54 -17.66
C ALA A 42 8.41 3.40 -17.27
N ALA A 43 8.56 4.58 -17.87
CA ALA A 43 9.63 5.51 -17.55
C ALA A 43 9.55 6.01 -16.09
N ARG A 44 8.32 6.26 -15.60
CA ARG A 44 8.08 6.69 -14.22
C ARG A 44 8.41 5.58 -13.23
N VAL A 45 7.99 4.35 -13.50
CA VAL A 45 8.32 3.16 -12.69
C VAL A 45 9.83 2.95 -12.63
N GLU A 46 10.54 3.03 -13.76
CA GLU A 46 11.99 2.86 -13.80
C GLU A 46 12.73 3.95 -13.01
N LYS A 47 12.28 5.22 -13.11
CA LYS A 47 12.83 6.32 -12.30
C LYS A 47 12.65 6.03 -10.79
N HIS A 48 11.46 5.61 -10.38
CA HIS A 48 11.18 5.27 -8.98
C HIS A 48 12.00 4.05 -8.52
N ARG A 49 12.19 3.06 -9.39
CA ARG A 49 13.00 1.87 -9.11
C ARG A 49 14.46 2.23 -8.82
N LYS A 50 15.06 3.13 -9.64
CA LYS A 50 16.43 3.64 -9.41
C LYS A 50 16.54 4.39 -8.09
N MET A 51 15.58 5.25 -7.77
CA MET A 51 15.55 5.98 -6.49
C MET A 51 15.46 5.03 -5.28
N ARG A 52 14.67 3.96 -5.39
CA ARG A 52 14.50 2.94 -4.35
C ARG A 52 15.76 2.08 -4.17
N ALA A 53 16.43 1.72 -5.26
CA ALA A 53 17.69 0.98 -5.21
C ALA A 53 18.76 1.74 -4.42
N ALA A 54 18.86 3.06 -4.59
CA ALA A 54 19.75 3.91 -3.81
C ALA A 54 19.46 3.90 -2.30
N LYS A 55 18.21 3.58 -1.90
CA LYS A 55 17.77 3.43 -0.50
C LYS A 55 17.85 1.97 0.00
N GLN A 56 18.47 1.09 -0.75
CA GLN A 56 18.63 -0.34 -0.43
C GLN A 56 17.30 -1.11 -0.30
N PHE A 57 16.30 -0.74 -1.10
CA PHE A 57 15.07 -1.54 -1.24
C PHE A 57 15.25 -2.64 -2.28
N GLU A 58 14.86 -3.84 -1.93
CA GLU A 58 14.55 -4.89 -2.89
C GLU A 58 13.12 -4.68 -3.41
N THR A 59 12.96 -4.37 -4.69
CA THR A 59 11.64 -4.11 -5.28
C THR A 59 11.05 -5.41 -5.83
N MET A 60 9.82 -5.68 -5.41
CA MET A 60 8.98 -6.78 -5.88
C MET A 60 7.74 -6.18 -6.55
N GLU A 61 7.55 -6.48 -7.83
CA GLU A 61 6.34 -6.06 -8.54
C GLU A 61 5.19 -6.98 -8.13
N CYS A 62 4.12 -6.39 -7.60
CA CYS A 62 2.96 -7.11 -7.07
C CYS A 62 1.67 -6.37 -7.42
N PRO A 63 1.30 -6.30 -8.72
CA PRO A 63 0.08 -5.62 -9.14
C PRO A 63 -1.20 -6.39 -8.75
N LEU A 64 -1.12 -7.69 -8.54
CA LEU A 64 -2.21 -8.62 -8.21
C LEU A 64 -1.71 -9.70 -7.27
N HIS A 65 -2.64 -10.44 -6.67
CA HIS A 65 -2.38 -11.66 -5.93
C HIS A 65 -1.31 -11.50 -4.83
N LEU A 66 -1.52 -10.54 -3.95
CA LEU A 66 -0.60 -10.23 -2.84
C LEU A 66 -0.29 -11.47 -1.97
N ASP A 67 -1.19 -12.44 -1.91
CA ASP A 67 -1.02 -13.72 -1.21
C ASP A 67 0.07 -14.62 -1.81
N ASN A 68 0.47 -14.39 -3.07
CA ASN A 68 1.54 -15.12 -3.74
C ASN A 68 2.95 -14.57 -3.41
N VAL A 69 3.04 -13.42 -2.77
CA VAL A 69 4.34 -12.84 -2.39
C VAL A 69 5.06 -13.73 -1.39
N ARG A 70 6.35 -13.97 -1.65
CA ARG A 70 7.25 -14.69 -0.73
C ARG A 70 8.50 -13.84 -0.53
N LEU A 71 8.71 -13.42 0.71
CA LEU A 71 9.90 -12.65 1.06
C LEU A 71 11.09 -13.59 1.26
N PRO A 72 12.29 -13.27 0.72
CA PRO A 72 13.49 -14.09 0.90
C PRO A 72 13.92 -14.25 2.35
N ALA A 73 13.70 -13.24 3.18
CA ALA A 73 14.01 -13.24 4.60
C ALA A 73 13.04 -12.34 5.37
N ARG A 74 12.96 -12.51 6.70
CA ARG A 74 12.21 -11.59 7.54
C ARG A 74 12.86 -10.20 7.54
N GLY A 75 12.05 -9.16 7.41
CA GLY A 75 12.51 -7.79 7.35
C GLY A 75 11.33 -6.83 7.37
N THR A 76 11.53 -5.63 6.85
CA THR A 76 10.48 -4.61 6.74
C THR A 76 9.95 -4.53 5.30
N ALA A 77 8.66 -4.69 5.14
CA ALA A 77 7.97 -4.56 3.86
C ALA A 77 7.15 -3.26 3.80
N LEU A 78 7.22 -2.57 2.67
CA LEU A 78 6.41 -1.42 2.30
C LEU A 78 5.53 -1.78 1.12
N LEU A 79 4.22 -1.75 1.29
CA LEU A 79 3.25 -1.91 0.20
C LEU A 79 2.81 -0.52 -0.31
N GLU A 80 3.07 -0.24 -1.56
CA GLU A 80 2.76 1.05 -2.22
C GLU A 80 2.01 0.81 -3.54
N ASP A 81 0.70 1.02 -3.65
CA ASP A 81 -0.27 1.34 -2.58
C ASP A 81 -1.52 0.46 -2.69
N LEU A 82 -2.35 0.48 -1.65
CA LEU A 82 -3.63 -0.25 -1.62
C LEU A 82 -4.63 0.25 -2.65
N GLY A 83 -4.57 1.52 -3.04
CA GLY A 83 -5.48 2.08 -4.05
C GLY A 83 -5.26 1.43 -5.41
N ASN A 84 -4.00 1.33 -5.86
CA ASN A 84 -3.66 0.63 -7.10
C ASN A 84 -4.01 -0.85 -7.00
N LEU A 85 -3.65 -1.51 -5.90
CA LEU A 85 -3.95 -2.94 -5.71
C LEU A 85 -5.45 -3.20 -5.74
N ALA A 86 -6.26 -2.37 -5.08
CA ALA A 86 -7.72 -2.51 -5.08
C ALA A 86 -8.32 -2.34 -6.48
N ALA A 87 -7.83 -1.35 -7.24
CA ALA A 87 -8.28 -1.15 -8.62
C ALA A 87 -7.89 -2.34 -9.51
N ASN A 88 -6.66 -2.81 -9.39
CA ASN A 88 -6.19 -3.96 -10.17
C ASN A 88 -7.00 -5.23 -9.84
N GLU A 89 -7.16 -5.57 -8.56
CA GLU A 89 -7.93 -6.75 -8.14
C GLU A 89 -9.41 -6.68 -8.53
N LEU A 90 -9.99 -5.47 -8.61
CA LEU A 90 -11.38 -5.29 -9.04
C LEU A 90 -11.59 -5.39 -10.54
N TYR A 91 -10.67 -4.83 -11.34
CA TYR A 91 -10.94 -4.54 -12.75
C TYR A 91 -10.05 -5.30 -13.73
N ASP A 92 -8.92 -5.86 -13.28
CA ASP A 92 -8.11 -6.72 -14.12
C ASP A 92 -8.82 -8.07 -14.31
N PRO A 93 -8.89 -8.62 -15.54
CA PRO A 93 -9.49 -9.93 -15.79
C PRO A 93 -8.87 -11.08 -14.97
N ALA A 94 -7.60 -10.93 -14.56
CA ALA A 94 -6.90 -11.87 -13.70
C ALA A 94 -7.09 -11.58 -12.20
N GLY A 95 -7.72 -10.46 -11.84
CA GLY A 95 -7.98 -10.07 -10.45
C GLY A 95 -9.12 -10.83 -9.80
N ALA A 96 -9.35 -10.54 -8.53
CA ALA A 96 -10.38 -11.23 -7.72
C ALA A 96 -11.81 -10.71 -7.95
N GLY A 97 -12.00 -9.62 -8.72
CA GLY A 97 -13.29 -9.04 -9.01
C GLY A 97 -14.04 -8.61 -7.74
N GLU A 98 -15.28 -9.07 -7.55
CA GLU A 98 -16.08 -8.73 -6.36
C GLU A 98 -15.48 -9.22 -5.03
N ASN A 99 -14.56 -10.16 -5.08
CA ASN A 99 -13.82 -10.64 -3.92
C ASN A 99 -12.52 -9.85 -3.62
N ALA A 100 -12.25 -8.76 -4.34
CA ALA A 100 -11.01 -8.00 -4.24
C ALA A 100 -10.64 -7.64 -2.79
N ALA A 101 -11.56 -7.06 -2.03
CA ALA A 101 -11.29 -6.69 -0.63
C ALA A 101 -10.88 -7.90 0.23
N LYS A 102 -11.54 -9.04 0.04
CA LYS A 102 -11.23 -10.28 0.77
C LYS A 102 -9.87 -10.85 0.37
N ALA A 103 -9.56 -10.86 -0.94
CA ALA A 103 -8.28 -11.33 -1.46
C ALA A 103 -7.12 -10.46 -0.95
N ILE A 104 -7.27 -9.14 -0.98
CA ILE A 104 -6.28 -8.19 -0.45
C ILE A 104 -6.06 -8.41 1.05
N LEU A 105 -7.11 -8.54 1.85
CA LEU A 105 -6.99 -8.77 3.29
C LEU A 105 -6.26 -10.08 3.60
N HIS A 106 -6.56 -11.14 2.86
CA HIS A 106 -5.84 -12.41 2.98
C HIS A 106 -4.36 -12.25 2.62
N GLY A 107 -4.06 -11.53 1.53
CA GLY A 107 -2.69 -11.24 1.12
C GLY A 107 -1.92 -10.41 2.16
N LEU A 108 -2.56 -9.39 2.76
CA LEU A 108 -1.97 -8.60 3.84
C LEU A 108 -1.66 -9.44 5.09
N GLU A 109 -2.53 -10.39 5.44
CA GLU A 109 -2.28 -11.34 6.53
C GLU A 109 -1.09 -12.26 6.24
N SER A 110 -1.06 -12.83 5.03
CA SER A 110 0.06 -13.67 4.57
C SER A 110 1.39 -12.90 4.59
N LEU A 111 1.39 -11.65 4.12
CA LEU A 111 2.58 -10.80 4.10
C LEU A 111 3.01 -10.41 5.53
N ALA A 112 2.08 -10.04 6.39
CA ALA A 112 2.35 -9.68 7.78
C ALA A 112 3.02 -10.83 8.56
N ALA A 113 2.65 -12.06 8.27
CA ALA A 113 3.26 -13.25 8.90
C ALA A 113 4.74 -13.43 8.48
N GLN A 114 5.13 -12.92 7.31
CA GLN A 114 6.49 -13.03 6.78
C GLN A 114 7.42 -11.89 7.22
N CYS A 115 6.86 -10.76 7.69
CA CYS A 115 7.60 -9.54 8.02
C CYS A 115 7.87 -9.41 9.52
N GLU A 116 8.87 -8.57 9.87
CA GLU A 116 8.98 -7.95 11.19
C GLU A 116 8.10 -6.72 11.27
N ASN A 117 8.14 -5.90 10.21
CA ASN A 117 7.31 -4.71 10.08
C ASN A 117 6.63 -4.73 8.70
N LEU A 118 5.35 -4.42 8.68
CA LEU A 118 4.58 -4.18 7.47
C LEU A 118 4.02 -2.77 7.50
N ILE A 119 4.47 -1.94 6.56
CA ILE A 119 3.99 -0.58 6.35
C ILE A 119 3.16 -0.59 5.08
N VAL A 120 1.93 -0.14 5.18
CA VAL A 120 0.96 -0.14 4.08
C VAL A 120 0.53 1.28 3.80
N VAL A 121 0.74 1.72 2.56
CA VAL A 121 0.29 3.03 2.07
C VAL A 121 -1.08 2.88 1.44
N SER A 122 -1.98 3.80 1.76
CA SER A 122 -3.30 3.86 1.15
C SER A 122 -3.73 5.30 0.87
N ASN A 123 -4.63 5.43 -0.10
CA ASN A 123 -5.18 6.73 -0.47
C ASN A 123 -6.40 7.05 0.39
N GLU A 124 -6.47 8.32 0.83
CA GLU A 124 -7.68 8.88 1.39
C GLU A 124 -8.48 9.56 0.28
N VAL A 125 -9.55 8.89 -0.16
CA VAL A 125 -10.40 9.32 -1.27
C VAL A 125 -11.87 9.49 -0.85
N PHE A 126 -12.14 9.43 0.46
CA PHE A 126 -13.50 9.36 1.02
C PHE A 126 -14.07 10.72 1.43
N SER A 127 -13.26 11.79 1.41
CA SER A 127 -13.65 13.13 1.88
C SER A 127 -14.47 13.93 0.86
N GLY A 128 -14.74 13.38 -0.32
CA GLY A 128 -15.36 14.11 -1.42
C GLY A 128 -16.86 14.33 -1.31
N GLY A 129 -17.56 13.68 -0.39
CA GLY A 129 -18.97 13.91 -0.09
C GLY A 129 -19.96 13.68 -1.24
N ALA A 130 -19.58 12.94 -2.27
CA ALA A 130 -20.43 12.62 -3.42
C ALA A 130 -20.89 11.16 -3.38
N ASP A 131 -22.13 10.92 -3.77
CA ASP A 131 -22.65 9.57 -4.03
C ASP A 131 -22.05 9.07 -5.34
N TYR A 132 -21.02 8.27 -5.25
CA TYR A 132 -20.42 7.59 -6.39
C TYR A 132 -21.19 6.33 -6.73
N ALA A 133 -21.82 6.30 -7.91
CA ALA A 133 -22.48 5.11 -8.45
C ALA A 133 -21.53 4.30 -9.36
N GLY A 134 -21.89 3.04 -9.63
CA GLY A 134 -21.19 2.18 -10.56
C GLY A 134 -19.78 1.78 -10.09
N ASP A 135 -18.84 1.74 -11.02
CA ASP A 135 -17.49 1.23 -10.78
C ASP A 135 -16.69 2.04 -9.75
N THR A 136 -16.85 3.35 -9.75
CA THR A 136 -16.21 4.21 -8.73
C THR A 136 -16.71 3.87 -7.34
N GLY A 137 -18.02 3.67 -7.16
CA GLY A 137 -18.61 3.27 -5.87
C GLY A 137 -18.10 1.91 -5.40
N ARG A 138 -17.97 0.93 -6.31
CA ARG A 138 -17.42 -0.40 -6.01
C ARG A 138 -15.96 -0.30 -5.54
N TYR A 139 -15.14 0.49 -6.23
CA TYR A 139 -13.74 0.72 -5.85
C TYR A 139 -13.63 1.36 -4.45
N LEU A 140 -14.39 2.44 -4.21
CA LEU A 140 -14.37 3.12 -2.92
C LEU A 140 -14.81 2.20 -1.78
N LEU A 141 -15.85 1.39 -2.01
CA LEU A 141 -16.33 0.43 -1.01
C LEU A 141 -15.27 -0.63 -0.69
N ALA A 142 -14.66 -1.22 -1.71
CA ALA A 142 -13.60 -2.22 -1.52
C ALA A 142 -12.40 -1.64 -0.77
N LEU A 143 -11.91 -0.46 -1.17
CA LEU A 143 -10.80 0.22 -0.52
C LEU A 143 -11.14 0.59 0.94
N ALA A 144 -12.37 1.08 1.21
CA ALA A 144 -12.83 1.37 2.56
C ALA A 144 -12.86 0.12 3.45
N GLN A 145 -13.34 -1.00 2.93
CA GLN A 145 -13.36 -2.28 3.65
C GLN A 145 -11.95 -2.72 4.04
N VAL A 146 -11.00 -2.65 3.10
CA VAL A 146 -9.59 -3.01 3.36
C VAL A 146 -8.97 -2.06 4.38
N ASN A 147 -9.12 -0.74 4.18
CA ASN A 147 -8.57 0.27 5.10
C ASN A 147 -9.09 0.08 6.53
N ASN A 148 -10.40 -0.10 6.69
CA ASN A 148 -11.02 -0.26 8.01
C ASN A 148 -10.55 -1.56 8.70
N ALA A 149 -10.53 -2.68 7.98
CA ALA A 149 -10.11 -3.96 8.54
C ALA A 149 -8.63 -3.96 8.91
N PHE A 150 -7.76 -3.37 8.06
CA PHE A 150 -6.33 -3.28 8.35
C PHE A 150 -6.06 -2.29 9.50
N ALA A 151 -6.71 -1.11 9.52
CA ALA A 151 -6.57 -0.12 10.58
C ALA A 151 -6.98 -0.67 11.96
N ALA A 152 -8.02 -1.51 12.03
CA ALA A 152 -8.45 -2.15 13.27
C ALA A 152 -7.34 -3.02 13.89
N ARG A 153 -6.53 -3.68 13.03
CA ARG A 153 -5.42 -4.58 13.44
C ARG A 153 -4.07 -3.88 13.53
N ALA A 154 -3.90 -2.75 12.87
CA ALA A 154 -2.63 -2.03 12.84
C ALA A 154 -2.22 -1.55 14.25
N ASP A 155 -0.92 -1.55 14.52
CA ASP A 155 -0.32 -0.98 15.73
C ASP A 155 -0.28 0.55 15.66
N ALA A 156 -0.15 1.10 14.44
CA ALA A 156 -0.18 2.52 14.18
C ALA A 156 -1.02 2.86 12.93
N VAL A 157 -1.78 3.95 13.01
CA VAL A 157 -2.52 4.55 11.89
C VAL A 157 -2.15 6.02 11.83
N VAL A 158 -1.58 6.41 10.70
CA VAL A 158 -1.03 7.76 10.50
C VAL A 158 -1.64 8.37 9.24
N ARG A 159 -2.12 9.59 9.34
CA ARG A 159 -2.53 10.40 8.18
C ARG A 159 -1.46 11.45 7.89
N VAL A 160 -1.01 11.53 6.65
CA VAL A 160 -0.03 12.55 6.24
C VAL A 160 -0.76 13.68 5.51
N VAL A 161 -0.58 14.90 6.02
CA VAL A 161 -1.16 16.11 5.47
C VAL A 161 -0.04 17.12 5.26
N CYS A 162 0.19 17.56 4.01
CA CYS A 162 1.26 18.50 3.67
C CYS A 162 2.64 18.10 4.23
N GLY A 163 2.95 16.81 4.15
CA GLY A 163 4.20 16.24 4.68
C GLY A 163 4.22 16.01 6.19
N ILE A 164 3.19 16.42 6.92
CA ILE A 164 3.12 16.32 8.39
C ILE A 164 2.34 15.06 8.78
N PRO A 165 2.95 14.10 9.53
CA PRO A 165 2.25 12.93 10.03
C PRO A 165 1.37 13.27 11.22
N VAL A 166 0.13 12.78 11.20
CA VAL A 166 -0.84 12.88 12.29
C VAL A 166 -1.25 11.47 12.70
N TYR A 167 -1.00 11.11 13.94
CA TYR A 167 -1.29 9.77 14.46
C TYR A 167 -2.73 9.70 14.97
N TYR A 168 -3.50 8.76 14.44
CA TYR A 168 -4.84 8.41 14.92
C TYR A 168 -4.80 7.19 15.84
N LYS A 169 -3.79 6.33 15.69
CA LYS A 169 -3.54 5.17 16.54
C LYS A 169 -2.04 4.96 16.68
N GLY A 170 -1.59 4.57 17.86
CA GLY A 170 -0.16 4.46 18.16
C GLY A 170 0.49 5.82 18.39
N VAL A 171 1.83 5.80 18.45
CA VAL A 171 2.67 7.00 18.61
C VAL A 171 3.88 6.90 17.67
N GLU A 172 4.49 8.02 17.37
CA GLU A 172 5.76 8.04 16.66
C GLU A 172 6.84 7.35 17.53
N LYS A 173 7.56 6.37 16.95
CA LYS A 173 8.66 5.67 17.61
C LYS A 173 10.00 6.08 17.00
#